data_c68db9c2ca3dab23f78dd4e63b236233
#
_entry.id   c68db9c2ca3dab23f78dd4e63b236233
#
_cell.length_a   1.000
_cell.length_b   1.000
_cell.length_c   1.000
_cell.angle_alpha   90.00
_cell.angle_beta   90.00
_cell.angle_gamma   90.00
#
_symmetry.space_group_name_H-M   'P 1'
#
loop_
_entity.id
_entity.type
_entity.pdbx_description
1 polymer ?
#
loop_
_entity_poly.entity_id
_entity_poly.type
_entity_poly.pdbx_seq_one_letter_code
_entity_poly.pdbx_strand_id
1 'polypeptide(L)'
;MRKFVVGVDADGVLTDMSKFNIEEGMKYFKKEPVDPSAYHTRDIFGVSKTAETIYGLRGALQKYCTKIPPRPQCQNVISKLNEEGIELHEITARKFTTFKNVIGFYYRSLFENWLKKNKLNFKSIQYCSETFSPRDKLLGCRKLNVDVMVEDKPDVALYLAEKGTKVLLVDAPYNQGLEHENMIRVFSWNEIYTLIHQMKAEKDKLEDFSIKTLEERRMMTADELNNYFNGYHHYLKNLTINEAALKAGKRKFKLVYSTAYLPIKAIFNPQIRGKENIPYQEGYIVASNHLTSKDQYMISYALGNIHFSGFAASTIENTFRGKLFKLIDGSVFIDRTSSESKKEGEIRLSSRIAKGNTAIIFPEGTRKNKDPEGRAKEQLPFKLGTVSMAQKTGAPILPVSIYYGKKNNYVKFSELFFVYPTDDIVEKNAELENIILTMTRESVAEDSMENPAKTKTKKWGK
;
A
#
# COMPACT_ATOMS: atom_id res chain seq x y z
N MET A 1 12.68 -15.71 17.42
CA MET A 1 12.95 -15.50 15.99
C MET A 1 11.66 -15.24 15.23
N ARG A 2 11.62 -14.24 14.36
CA ARG A 2 10.50 -14.01 13.46
C ARG A 2 10.48 -15.11 12.40
N LYS A 3 9.28 -15.64 12.08
CA LYS A 3 9.11 -16.60 10.99
C LYS A 3 9.57 -16.00 9.65
N PHE A 4 10.10 -16.84 8.78
CA PHE A 4 10.35 -16.45 7.40
C PHE A 4 9.02 -16.43 6.65
N VAL A 5 8.73 -15.36 5.91
CA VAL A 5 7.42 -15.10 5.28
C VAL A 5 7.57 -15.04 3.77
N VAL A 6 6.81 -15.85 3.07
CA VAL A 6 6.78 -15.93 1.61
C VAL A 6 5.43 -15.45 1.09
N GLY A 7 5.44 -14.49 0.20
CA GLY A 7 4.29 -14.12 -0.62
C GLY A 7 4.28 -14.97 -1.90
N VAL A 8 3.12 -15.41 -2.32
CA VAL A 8 2.96 -16.24 -3.53
C VAL A 8 1.83 -15.67 -4.36
N ASP A 9 2.05 -15.46 -5.66
CA ASP A 9 0.97 -15.17 -6.59
C ASP A 9 0.29 -16.45 -7.08
N ALA A 10 -0.94 -16.32 -7.58
CA ALA A 10 -1.71 -17.45 -8.09
C ALA A 10 -1.46 -17.72 -9.57
N ASP A 11 -1.74 -16.71 -10.39
CA ASP A 11 -1.83 -16.85 -11.84
C ASP A 11 -0.42 -16.86 -12.44
N GLY A 12 -0.04 -17.96 -13.10
CA GLY A 12 1.32 -18.16 -13.61
C GLY A 12 2.32 -18.75 -12.60
N VAL A 13 2.06 -18.65 -11.30
CA VAL A 13 2.90 -19.17 -10.21
C VAL A 13 2.36 -20.49 -9.67
N LEU A 14 1.15 -20.52 -9.10
CA LEU A 14 0.49 -21.77 -8.69
C LEU A 14 -0.02 -22.56 -9.88
N THR A 15 -0.38 -21.89 -10.96
CA THR A 15 -0.95 -22.45 -12.19
C THR A 15 -0.07 -22.14 -13.39
N ASP A 16 -0.21 -22.89 -14.47
CA ASP A 16 0.41 -22.53 -15.76
C ASP A 16 -0.59 -21.76 -16.63
N MET A 17 -0.62 -20.45 -16.42
CA MET A 17 -1.56 -19.55 -17.13
C MET A 17 -1.25 -19.49 -18.63
N SER A 18 0.03 -19.47 -19.01
CA SER A 18 0.43 -19.41 -20.42
C SER A 18 -0.08 -20.62 -21.18
N LYS A 19 0.19 -21.82 -20.67
CA LYS A 19 -0.29 -23.08 -21.26
C LYS A 19 -1.81 -23.09 -21.35
N PHE A 20 -2.52 -22.70 -20.29
CA PHE A 20 -3.98 -22.64 -20.28
C PHE A 20 -4.52 -21.68 -21.33
N ASN A 21 -3.96 -20.47 -21.43
CA ASN A 21 -4.39 -19.46 -22.39
C ASN A 21 -4.22 -19.92 -23.83
N ILE A 22 -3.14 -20.62 -24.14
CA ILE A 22 -2.87 -21.19 -25.45
C ILE A 22 -3.85 -22.32 -25.75
N GLU A 23 -3.91 -23.34 -24.89
CA GLU A 23 -4.75 -24.54 -25.14
C GLU A 23 -6.25 -24.23 -25.24
N GLU A 24 -6.77 -23.42 -24.32
CA GLU A 24 -8.19 -23.07 -24.34
C GLU A 24 -8.52 -21.99 -25.39
N GLY A 25 -7.57 -21.08 -25.66
CA GLY A 25 -7.73 -20.09 -26.72
C GLY A 25 -7.77 -20.76 -28.10
N MET A 26 -6.89 -21.71 -28.39
CA MET A 26 -6.93 -22.50 -29.66
C MET A 26 -8.30 -23.19 -29.83
N LYS A 27 -8.84 -23.82 -28.79
CA LYS A 27 -10.14 -24.47 -28.84
C LYS A 27 -11.27 -23.48 -29.12
N TYR A 28 -11.22 -22.28 -28.55
CA TYR A 28 -12.28 -21.28 -28.66
C TYR A 28 -12.18 -20.47 -29.95
N PHE A 29 -11.01 -19.92 -30.26
CA PHE A 29 -10.81 -19.06 -31.43
C PHE A 29 -10.62 -19.86 -32.72
N LYS A 30 -10.32 -21.16 -32.61
CA LYS A 30 -10.01 -22.06 -33.73
C LYS A 30 -8.86 -21.50 -34.59
N LYS A 31 -7.85 -20.97 -33.95
CA LYS A 31 -6.66 -20.36 -34.54
C LYS A 31 -5.41 -20.85 -33.83
N GLU A 32 -4.31 -20.90 -34.57
CA GLU A 32 -2.97 -21.03 -33.97
C GLU A 32 -2.56 -19.71 -33.32
N PRO A 33 -1.74 -19.75 -32.26
CA PRO A 33 -1.18 -18.56 -31.65
C PRO A 33 -0.35 -17.74 -32.66
N VAL A 34 -0.57 -16.43 -32.70
CA VAL A 34 0.23 -15.48 -33.49
C VAL A 34 1.49 -15.09 -32.70
N ASP A 35 1.34 -14.86 -31.39
CA ASP A 35 2.43 -14.60 -30.45
C ASP A 35 2.26 -15.43 -29.17
N PRO A 36 2.81 -16.66 -29.11
CA PRO A 36 2.70 -17.51 -27.92
C PRO A 36 3.49 -16.97 -26.71
N SER A 37 4.32 -15.94 -26.90
CA SER A 37 5.05 -15.29 -25.82
C SER A 37 4.29 -14.15 -25.16
N ALA A 38 3.15 -13.73 -25.72
CA ALA A 38 2.37 -12.64 -25.15
C ALA A 38 1.67 -13.04 -23.84
N TYR A 39 1.50 -12.04 -22.95
CA TYR A 39 0.81 -12.23 -21.66
C TYR A 39 -0.71 -12.32 -21.80
N HIS A 40 -1.31 -11.49 -22.63
CA HIS A 40 -2.77 -11.45 -22.81
C HIS A 40 -3.26 -12.38 -23.92
N THR A 41 -4.34 -13.07 -23.70
CA THR A 41 -4.95 -13.97 -24.71
C THR A 41 -5.26 -13.24 -26.02
N ARG A 42 -5.64 -11.94 -25.98
CA ARG A 42 -5.88 -11.17 -27.20
C ARG A 42 -4.62 -11.00 -28.06
N ASP A 43 -3.47 -10.82 -27.42
CA ASP A 43 -2.20 -10.63 -28.11
C ASP A 43 -1.66 -11.98 -28.60
N ILE A 44 -1.85 -13.06 -27.82
CA ILE A 44 -1.52 -14.44 -28.24
C ILE A 44 -2.22 -14.80 -29.55
N PHE A 45 -3.49 -14.43 -29.73
CA PHE A 45 -4.28 -14.83 -30.89
C PHE A 45 -4.57 -13.70 -31.89
N GLY A 46 -4.04 -12.51 -31.70
CA GLY A 46 -4.26 -11.34 -32.57
C GLY A 46 -5.76 -10.99 -32.65
N VAL A 47 -6.49 -11.02 -31.54
CA VAL A 47 -7.92 -10.72 -31.48
C VAL A 47 -8.21 -9.41 -30.71
N SER A 48 -9.39 -8.85 -30.90
CA SER A 48 -9.76 -7.61 -30.23
C SER A 48 -9.96 -7.82 -28.70
N LYS A 49 -9.81 -6.74 -27.93
CA LYS A 49 -10.10 -6.73 -26.48
C LYS A 49 -11.54 -7.16 -26.19
N THR A 50 -12.48 -6.83 -27.07
CA THR A 50 -13.89 -7.26 -26.96
C THR A 50 -14.01 -8.78 -27.12
N ALA A 51 -13.31 -9.39 -28.09
CA ALA A 51 -13.31 -10.84 -28.29
C ALA A 51 -12.72 -11.59 -27.09
N GLU A 52 -11.61 -11.08 -26.50
CA GLU A 52 -11.03 -11.61 -25.28
C GLU A 52 -12.01 -11.51 -24.09
N THR A 53 -12.71 -10.38 -23.96
CA THR A 53 -13.72 -10.20 -22.89
C THR A 53 -14.88 -11.21 -23.05
N ILE A 54 -15.39 -11.40 -24.27
CA ILE A 54 -16.45 -12.38 -24.54
C ILE A 54 -15.96 -13.79 -24.25
N TYR A 55 -14.75 -14.14 -24.65
CA TYR A 55 -14.10 -15.41 -24.35
C TYR A 55 -14.06 -15.69 -22.84
N GLY A 56 -13.61 -14.70 -22.05
CA GLY A 56 -13.62 -14.81 -20.60
C GLY A 56 -15.02 -15.03 -20.00
N LEU A 57 -15.99 -14.25 -20.45
CA LEU A 57 -17.39 -14.31 -19.97
C LEU A 57 -18.09 -15.61 -20.38
N ARG A 58 -17.72 -16.22 -21.51
CA ARG A 58 -18.29 -17.51 -21.98
C ARG A 58 -17.69 -18.74 -21.26
N GLY A 59 -17.10 -18.56 -20.11
CA GLY A 59 -16.71 -19.63 -19.20
C GLY A 59 -15.21 -19.91 -19.12
N ALA A 60 -14.37 -19.28 -19.96
CA ALA A 60 -12.92 -19.46 -19.87
C ALA A 60 -12.39 -19.04 -18.49
N LEU A 61 -12.85 -17.89 -17.96
CA LEU A 61 -12.47 -17.41 -16.64
C LEU A 61 -12.94 -18.36 -15.52
N GLN A 62 -14.17 -18.87 -15.59
CA GLN A 62 -14.69 -19.84 -14.62
C GLN A 62 -13.91 -21.16 -14.70
N LYS A 63 -13.61 -21.64 -15.91
CA LYS A 63 -12.84 -22.86 -16.13
C LYS A 63 -11.42 -22.73 -15.57
N TYR A 64 -10.80 -21.59 -15.81
CA TYR A 64 -9.50 -21.24 -15.23
C TYR A 64 -9.53 -21.28 -13.70
N CYS A 65 -10.54 -20.65 -13.08
CA CYS A 65 -10.68 -20.60 -11.63
C CYS A 65 -11.00 -21.94 -10.96
N THR A 66 -11.44 -22.97 -11.71
CA THR A 66 -11.98 -24.21 -11.11
C THR A 66 -11.31 -25.48 -11.57
N LYS A 67 -10.76 -25.52 -12.79
CA LYS A 67 -10.32 -26.77 -13.44
C LYS A 67 -8.82 -26.83 -13.75
N ILE A 68 -8.12 -25.72 -13.75
CA ILE A 68 -6.69 -25.72 -14.01
C ILE A 68 -5.94 -26.48 -12.89
N PRO A 69 -5.03 -27.42 -13.20
CA PRO A 69 -4.23 -28.08 -12.19
C PRO A 69 -3.15 -27.13 -11.65
N PRO A 70 -2.70 -27.31 -10.41
CA PRO A 70 -1.50 -26.62 -9.93
C PRO A 70 -0.24 -27.07 -10.70
N ARG A 71 0.78 -26.20 -10.73
CA ARG A 71 2.07 -26.55 -11.33
C ARG A 71 2.68 -27.79 -10.64
N PRO A 72 3.50 -28.58 -11.35
CA PRO A 72 4.20 -29.74 -10.76
C PRO A 72 4.94 -29.35 -9.48
N GLN A 73 4.91 -30.24 -8.48
CA GLN A 73 5.56 -30.09 -7.16
C GLN A 73 5.03 -28.96 -6.27
N CYS A 74 4.20 -28.05 -6.77
CA CYS A 74 3.67 -26.91 -6.02
C CYS A 74 3.03 -27.33 -4.69
N GLN A 75 2.13 -28.31 -4.72
CA GLN A 75 1.45 -28.81 -3.52
C GLN A 75 2.43 -29.40 -2.49
N ASN A 76 3.39 -30.20 -2.95
CA ASN A 76 4.37 -30.85 -2.06
C ASN A 76 5.27 -29.81 -1.39
N VAL A 77 5.74 -28.82 -2.15
CA VAL A 77 6.61 -27.76 -1.64
C VAL A 77 5.87 -26.88 -0.66
N ILE A 78 4.65 -26.45 -0.96
CA ILE A 78 3.83 -25.65 -0.04
C ILE A 78 3.56 -26.41 1.27
N SER A 79 3.27 -27.72 1.21
CA SER A 79 3.08 -28.54 2.41
C SER A 79 4.35 -28.58 3.27
N LYS A 80 5.51 -28.89 2.67
CA LYS A 80 6.81 -28.94 3.37
C LYS A 80 7.16 -27.61 4.01
N LEU A 81 7.05 -26.50 3.28
CA LEU A 81 7.34 -25.17 3.83
C LEU A 81 6.46 -24.84 5.04
N ASN A 82 5.18 -25.20 5.01
CA ASN A 82 4.27 -25.04 6.14
C ASN A 82 4.67 -25.90 7.34
N GLU A 83 5.02 -27.17 7.11
CA GLU A 83 5.48 -28.11 8.15
C GLU A 83 6.77 -27.63 8.83
N GLU A 84 7.66 -26.98 8.09
CA GLU A 84 8.90 -26.36 8.57
C GLU A 84 8.71 -25.00 9.22
N GLY A 85 7.47 -24.54 9.33
CA GLY A 85 7.10 -23.30 10.02
C GLY A 85 7.35 -22.02 9.24
N ILE A 86 7.61 -22.12 7.92
CA ILE A 86 7.64 -20.96 7.01
C ILE A 86 6.22 -20.48 6.79
N GLU A 87 6.03 -19.18 6.88
CA GLU A 87 4.70 -18.56 6.78
C GLU A 87 4.39 -18.20 5.33
N LEU A 88 3.38 -18.83 4.76
CA LEU A 88 2.99 -18.61 3.36
C LEU A 88 1.72 -17.77 3.28
N HIS A 89 1.75 -16.74 2.46
CA HIS A 89 0.59 -15.90 2.14
C HIS A 89 0.36 -15.84 0.63
N GLU A 90 -0.89 -16.02 0.24
CA GLU A 90 -1.32 -15.78 -1.12
C GLU A 90 -1.55 -14.28 -1.34
N ILE A 91 -0.91 -13.68 -2.37
CA ILE A 91 -1.03 -12.24 -2.70
C ILE A 91 -1.34 -12.11 -4.18
N THR A 92 -2.62 -12.00 -4.52
CA THR A 92 -3.09 -12.13 -5.89
C THR A 92 -3.96 -10.94 -6.35
N ALA A 93 -3.90 -10.66 -7.66
CA ALA A 93 -4.67 -9.60 -8.32
C ALA A 93 -5.66 -10.17 -9.36
N ARG A 94 -6.45 -11.15 -8.96
CA ARG A 94 -7.42 -11.82 -9.82
C ARG A 94 -8.66 -10.98 -10.11
N LYS A 95 -9.21 -11.12 -11.33
CA LYS A 95 -10.42 -10.42 -11.79
C LYS A 95 -11.57 -10.52 -10.79
N PHE A 96 -12.22 -9.39 -10.56
CA PHE A 96 -13.42 -9.22 -9.73
C PHE A 96 -13.25 -9.52 -8.24
N THR A 97 -12.14 -10.08 -7.77
CA THR A 97 -11.98 -10.48 -6.36
C THR A 97 -12.00 -9.30 -5.37
N THR A 98 -11.66 -8.09 -5.80
CA THR A 98 -11.72 -6.88 -4.97
C THR A 98 -13.10 -6.23 -4.89
N PHE A 99 -14.07 -6.70 -5.67
CA PHE A 99 -15.44 -6.18 -5.63
C PHE A 99 -16.11 -6.52 -4.28
N LYS A 100 -16.73 -5.51 -3.66
CA LYS A 100 -17.42 -5.65 -2.36
C LYS A 100 -18.89 -6.08 -2.49
N ASN A 101 -19.25 -6.75 -3.59
CA ASN A 101 -20.60 -7.22 -3.92
C ASN A 101 -20.63 -8.74 -4.09
N VAL A 102 -21.80 -9.27 -4.50
CA VAL A 102 -22.02 -10.71 -4.74
C VAL A 102 -21.05 -11.29 -5.77
N ILE A 103 -20.68 -10.50 -6.80
CA ILE A 103 -19.74 -10.94 -7.83
C ILE A 103 -18.36 -11.18 -7.23
N GLY A 104 -17.86 -10.23 -6.43
CA GLY A 104 -16.58 -10.40 -5.76
C GLY A 104 -16.56 -11.56 -4.78
N PHE A 105 -17.64 -11.74 -4.02
CA PHE A 105 -17.81 -12.91 -3.15
C PHE A 105 -17.73 -14.22 -3.94
N TYR A 106 -18.45 -14.32 -5.07
CA TYR A 106 -18.44 -15.50 -5.93
C TYR A 106 -17.04 -15.86 -6.43
N TYR A 107 -16.30 -14.88 -7.00
CA TYR A 107 -14.96 -15.16 -7.54
C TYR A 107 -13.94 -15.49 -6.44
N ARG A 108 -14.01 -14.87 -5.27
CA ARG A 108 -13.19 -15.26 -4.11
C ARG A 108 -13.51 -16.71 -3.69
N SER A 109 -14.77 -17.05 -3.57
CA SER A 109 -15.19 -18.41 -3.21
C SER A 109 -14.73 -19.47 -4.21
N LEU A 110 -14.76 -19.18 -5.51
CA LEU A 110 -14.22 -20.09 -6.53
C LEU A 110 -12.74 -20.36 -6.31
N PHE A 111 -11.97 -19.31 -6.07
CA PHE A 111 -10.52 -19.43 -5.86
C PHE A 111 -10.18 -20.15 -4.55
N GLU A 112 -10.82 -19.76 -3.45
CA GLU A 112 -10.62 -20.40 -2.14
C GLU A 112 -10.98 -21.90 -2.17
N ASN A 113 -12.06 -22.25 -2.87
CA ASN A 113 -12.44 -23.66 -3.08
C ASN A 113 -11.42 -24.40 -3.96
N TRP A 114 -10.86 -23.73 -4.97
CA TRP A 114 -9.78 -24.33 -5.78
C TRP A 114 -8.52 -24.59 -4.97
N LEU A 115 -8.08 -23.63 -4.13
CA LEU A 115 -6.95 -23.81 -3.21
C LEU A 115 -7.19 -25.01 -2.28
N LYS A 116 -8.37 -25.07 -1.66
CA LYS A 116 -8.77 -26.14 -0.75
C LYS A 116 -8.77 -27.50 -1.44
N LYS A 117 -9.36 -27.59 -2.64
CA LYS A 117 -9.43 -28.83 -3.45
C LYS A 117 -8.02 -29.34 -3.78
N ASN A 118 -7.09 -28.45 -4.08
CA ASN A 118 -5.71 -28.77 -4.42
C ASN A 118 -4.78 -28.81 -3.19
N LYS A 119 -5.33 -28.75 -1.96
CA LYS A 119 -4.58 -28.80 -0.69
C LYS A 119 -3.45 -27.76 -0.61
N LEU A 120 -3.65 -26.58 -1.19
CA LEU A 120 -2.74 -25.46 -1.14
C LEU A 120 -3.10 -24.58 0.06
N ASN A 121 -2.35 -24.73 1.15
CA ASN A 121 -2.65 -24.10 2.42
C ASN A 121 -1.83 -22.82 2.60
N PHE A 122 -2.51 -21.68 2.69
CA PHE A 122 -1.93 -20.37 2.99
C PHE A 122 -2.49 -19.83 4.30
N LYS A 123 -1.67 -19.12 5.07
CA LYS A 123 -2.09 -18.49 6.32
C LYS A 123 -3.14 -17.40 6.10
N SER A 124 -3.03 -16.67 5.00
CA SER A 124 -4.04 -15.70 4.55
C SER A 124 -3.98 -15.50 3.05
N ILE A 125 -5.07 -14.95 2.50
CA ILE A 125 -5.16 -14.52 1.11
C ILE A 125 -5.33 -12.99 1.11
N GLN A 126 -4.45 -12.31 0.37
CA GLN A 126 -4.49 -10.88 0.16
C GLN A 126 -4.93 -10.60 -1.28
N TYR A 127 -6.16 -10.14 -1.44
CA TYR A 127 -6.67 -9.74 -2.75
C TYR A 127 -6.24 -8.31 -3.08
N CYS A 128 -5.65 -8.13 -4.26
CA CYS A 128 -5.15 -6.86 -4.80
C CYS A 128 -5.97 -6.41 -6.01
N SER A 129 -5.96 -5.13 -6.31
CA SER A 129 -6.59 -4.58 -7.51
C SER A 129 -5.88 -5.07 -8.76
N GLU A 130 -6.62 -5.50 -9.77
CA GLU A 130 -6.07 -5.86 -11.09
C GLU A 130 -5.45 -4.63 -11.78
N THR A 131 -6.11 -3.49 -11.69
CA THR A 131 -5.69 -2.24 -12.33
C THR A 131 -4.41 -1.66 -11.73
N PHE A 132 -4.24 -1.80 -10.40
CA PHE A 132 -3.11 -1.26 -9.65
C PHE A 132 -2.27 -2.39 -9.03
N SER A 133 -2.19 -3.54 -9.71
CA SER A 133 -1.59 -4.75 -9.14
C SER A 133 -0.17 -4.58 -8.62
N PRO A 134 0.77 -3.87 -9.28
CA PRO A 134 2.13 -3.70 -8.74
C PRO A 134 2.13 -2.97 -7.39
N ARG A 135 1.43 -1.85 -7.31
CA ARG A 135 1.33 -1.03 -6.09
C ARG A 135 0.65 -1.81 -4.95
N ASP A 136 -0.50 -2.42 -5.23
CA ASP A 136 -1.28 -3.09 -4.20
C ASP A 136 -0.60 -4.37 -3.70
N LYS A 137 0.12 -5.11 -4.57
CA LYS A 137 0.95 -6.25 -4.16
C LYS A 137 2.13 -5.80 -3.29
N LEU A 138 2.79 -4.68 -3.61
CA LEU A 138 3.84 -4.11 -2.76
C LEU A 138 3.32 -3.83 -1.34
N LEU A 139 2.16 -3.18 -1.22
CA LEU A 139 1.56 -2.90 0.08
C LEU A 139 1.14 -4.18 0.80
N GLY A 140 0.64 -5.17 0.08
CA GLY A 140 0.36 -6.51 0.60
C GLY A 140 1.62 -7.19 1.16
N CYS A 141 2.72 -7.17 0.42
CA CYS A 141 4.01 -7.68 0.86
C CYS A 141 4.50 -6.99 2.14
N ARG A 142 4.43 -5.66 2.18
CA ARG A 142 4.81 -4.87 3.35
C ARG A 142 3.95 -5.16 4.57
N LYS A 143 2.62 -5.19 4.39
CA LYS A 143 1.65 -5.51 5.44
C LYS A 143 1.87 -6.88 6.06
N LEU A 144 2.17 -7.86 5.24
CA LEU A 144 2.36 -9.27 5.66
C LEU A 144 3.81 -9.58 6.05
N ASN A 145 4.72 -8.63 5.92
CA ASN A 145 6.11 -8.88 6.23
C ASN A 145 6.81 -9.87 5.31
N VAL A 146 6.45 -9.89 4.07
CA VAL A 146 7.01 -10.79 3.08
C VAL A 146 8.53 -10.58 2.97
N ASP A 147 9.29 -11.64 3.13
CA ASP A 147 10.74 -11.65 2.95
C ASP A 147 11.11 -11.89 1.49
N VAL A 148 10.29 -12.67 0.79
CA VAL A 148 10.43 -12.94 -0.65
C VAL A 148 9.06 -13.15 -1.28
N MET A 149 8.84 -12.57 -2.46
CA MET A 149 7.63 -12.77 -3.27
C MET A 149 7.91 -13.69 -4.44
N VAL A 150 7.05 -14.70 -4.65
CA VAL A 150 7.06 -15.54 -5.85
C VAL A 150 6.06 -14.97 -6.85
N GLU A 151 6.54 -14.56 -8.02
CA GLU A 151 5.78 -13.79 -9.01
C GLU A 151 6.20 -14.18 -10.43
N ASP A 152 5.33 -14.05 -11.43
CA ASP A 152 5.64 -14.31 -12.84
C ASP A 152 5.41 -13.11 -13.75
N LYS A 153 4.54 -12.19 -13.33
CA LYS A 153 4.12 -11.05 -14.14
C LYS A 153 5.20 -9.96 -14.18
N PRO A 154 5.70 -9.57 -15.38
CA PRO A 154 6.91 -8.75 -15.51
C PRO A 154 6.81 -7.37 -14.88
N ASP A 155 5.70 -6.64 -15.09
CA ASP A 155 5.47 -5.31 -14.52
C ASP A 155 5.37 -5.32 -13.00
N VAL A 156 4.79 -6.36 -12.41
CA VAL A 156 4.69 -6.55 -10.96
C VAL A 156 6.04 -6.94 -10.37
N ALA A 157 6.71 -7.94 -10.96
CA ALA A 157 8.00 -8.43 -10.49
C ALA A 157 9.05 -7.32 -10.47
N LEU A 158 9.15 -6.56 -11.57
CA LEU A 158 10.09 -5.44 -11.68
C LEU A 158 9.76 -4.35 -10.65
N TYR A 159 8.50 -3.93 -10.55
CA TYR A 159 8.09 -2.91 -9.59
C TYR A 159 8.40 -3.32 -8.13
N LEU A 160 8.15 -4.58 -7.75
CA LEU A 160 8.46 -5.09 -6.42
C LEU A 160 9.97 -5.09 -6.16
N ALA A 161 10.76 -5.55 -7.14
CA ALA A 161 12.22 -5.61 -7.05
C ALA A 161 12.85 -4.21 -6.92
N GLU A 162 12.41 -3.24 -7.74
CA GLU A 162 12.83 -1.83 -7.66
C GLU A 162 12.49 -1.18 -6.31
N LYS A 163 11.43 -1.64 -5.65
CA LYS A 163 11.03 -1.16 -4.32
C LYS A 163 11.65 -1.97 -3.16
N GLY A 164 12.69 -2.77 -3.46
CA GLY A 164 13.49 -3.49 -2.49
C GLY A 164 12.88 -4.81 -1.98
N THR A 165 11.80 -5.31 -2.59
CA THR A 165 11.27 -6.63 -2.29
C THR A 165 12.07 -7.68 -3.05
N LYS A 166 12.58 -8.72 -2.37
CA LYS A 166 13.17 -9.88 -3.06
C LYS A 166 12.08 -10.64 -3.83
N VAL A 167 12.37 -10.97 -5.09
CA VAL A 167 11.42 -11.66 -5.97
C VAL A 167 12.03 -12.94 -6.52
N LEU A 168 11.31 -14.06 -6.42
CA LEU A 168 11.56 -15.27 -7.19
C LEU A 168 10.67 -15.20 -8.43
N LEU A 169 11.28 -14.88 -9.58
CA LEU A 169 10.58 -14.73 -10.85
C LEU A 169 10.37 -16.09 -11.50
N VAL A 170 9.15 -16.58 -11.48
CA VAL A 170 8.81 -17.85 -12.16
C VAL A 170 8.94 -17.66 -13.67
N ASP A 171 9.75 -18.51 -14.30
CA ASP A 171 10.00 -18.45 -15.74
C ASP A 171 8.70 -18.62 -16.55
N ALA A 172 8.50 -17.71 -17.50
CA ALA A 172 7.36 -17.71 -18.40
C ALA A 172 7.74 -17.07 -19.74
N PRO A 173 7.06 -17.43 -20.86
CA PRO A 173 7.38 -16.88 -22.18
C PRO A 173 7.33 -15.34 -22.23
N TYR A 174 6.44 -14.72 -21.47
CA TYR A 174 6.19 -13.27 -21.47
C TYR A 174 7.11 -12.46 -20.55
N ASN A 175 8.02 -13.10 -19.79
CA ASN A 175 8.93 -12.38 -18.89
C ASN A 175 10.41 -12.60 -19.19
N GLN A 176 10.72 -13.07 -20.41
CA GLN A 176 12.10 -13.32 -20.83
C GLN A 176 12.93 -12.03 -20.87
N GLY A 177 14.21 -12.14 -20.51
CA GLY A 177 15.14 -11.00 -20.50
C GLY A 177 14.94 -10.02 -19.35
N LEU A 178 13.99 -10.27 -18.44
CA LEU A 178 13.78 -9.43 -17.26
C LEU A 178 14.79 -9.79 -16.17
N GLU A 179 15.61 -8.81 -15.74
CA GLU A 179 16.66 -8.95 -14.74
C GLU A 179 16.64 -7.78 -13.77
N HIS A 180 16.94 -8.02 -12.50
CA HIS A 180 17.14 -7.01 -11.46
C HIS A 180 17.90 -7.62 -10.27
N GLU A 181 18.71 -6.83 -9.54
CA GLU A 181 19.51 -7.30 -8.39
C GLU A 181 18.68 -7.98 -7.27
N ASN A 182 17.42 -7.56 -7.09
CA ASN A 182 16.48 -8.13 -6.14
C ASN A 182 15.61 -9.24 -6.74
N MET A 183 15.97 -9.79 -7.89
CA MET A 183 15.17 -10.78 -8.61
C MET A 183 16.02 -12.00 -8.96
N ILE A 184 15.50 -13.19 -8.69
CA ILE A 184 16.12 -14.46 -9.08
C ILE A 184 15.09 -15.21 -9.92
N ARG A 185 15.48 -15.57 -11.17
CA ARG A 185 14.65 -16.39 -12.05
C ARG A 185 14.66 -17.85 -11.57
N VAL A 186 13.47 -18.46 -11.53
CA VAL A 186 13.26 -19.84 -11.08
C VAL A 186 12.42 -20.63 -12.08
N PHE A 187 12.73 -21.90 -12.26
CA PHE A 187 12.13 -22.78 -13.27
C PHE A 187 11.24 -23.85 -12.67
N SER A 188 11.28 -24.04 -11.35
CA SER A 188 10.52 -25.07 -10.67
C SER A 188 10.23 -24.74 -9.21
N TRP A 189 9.19 -25.37 -8.66
CA TRP A 189 8.88 -25.30 -7.22
C TRP A 189 9.96 -25.91 -6.32
N ASN A 190 10.74 -26.88 -6.81
CA ASN A 190 11.88 -27.41 -6.05
C ASN A 190 13.01 -26.37 -5.92
N GLU A 191 13.25 -25.59 -6.96
CA GLU A 191 14.21 -24.48 -6.92
C GLU A 191 13.75 -23.37 -5.97
N ILE A 192 12.45 -23.01 -6.02
CA ILE A 192 11.83 -22.08 -5.07
C ILE A 192 12.06 -22.55 -3.63
N TYR A 193 11.83 -23.81 -3.33
CA TYR A 193 12.08 -24.40 -2.02
C TYR A 193 13.53 -24.21 -1.56
N THR A 194 14.50 -24.55 -2.41
CA THR A 194 15.93 -24.42 -2.11
C THR A 194 16.33 -22.97 -1.81
N LEU A 195 15.88 -22.02 -2.65
CA LEU A 195 16.19 -20.59 -2.49
C LEU A 195 15.54 -20.00 -1.23
N ILE A 196 14.32 -20.41 -0.89
CA ILE A 196 13.67 -19.99 0.35
C ILE A 196 14.50 -20.39 1.58
N HIS A 197 15.05 -21.61 1.59
CA HIS A 197 15.90 -22.08 2.68
C HIS A 197 17.23 -21.33 2.77
N GLN A 198 17.86 -21.04 1.63
CA GLN A 198 19.08 -20.23 1.58
C GLN A 198 18.82 -18.82 2.14
N MET A 199 17.78 -18.14 1.66
CA MET A 199 17.40 -16.81 2.13
C MET A 199 17.02 -16.81 3.62
N LYS A 200 16.33 -17.85 4.10
CA LYS A 200 16.03 -18.00 5.52
C LYS A 200 17.28 -18.14 6.37
N ALA A 201 18.24 -18.96 5.94
CA ALA A 201 19.50 -19.17 6.66
C ALA A 201 20.34 -17.88 6.71
N GLU A 202 20.34 -17.06 5.66
CA GLU A 202 20.98 -15.74 5.64
C GLU A 202 20.32 -14.79 6.65
N LYS A 203 19.00 -14.78 6.69
CA LYS A 203 18.23 -13.93 7.60
C LYS A 203 18.41 -14.32 9.07
N ASP A 204 18.48 -15.60 9.38
CA ASP A 204 18.66 -16.10 10.74
C ASP A 204 20.05 -15.73 11.34
N LYS A 205 21.01 -15.30 10.50
CA LYS A 205 22.34 -14.78 10.92
C LYS A 205 22.31 -13.29 11.34
N LEU A 206 21.22 -12.57 11.11
CA LEU A 206 21.09 -11.15 11.51
C LEU A 206 20.82 -11.06 13.02
N GLU A 207 21.84 -10.64 13.76
CA GLU A 207 21.83 -10.46 15.22
C GLU A 207 21.19 -9.12 15.69
N ASP A 208 21.17 -8.88 17.02
CA ASP A 208 20.50 -7.78 17.72
C ASP A 208 20.65 -6.42 17.08
N PHE A 209 19.49 -5.77 16.83
CA PHE A 209 19.43 -4.47 16.18
C PHE A 209 19.72 -3.33 17.17
N SER A 210 20.70 -2.48 16.87
CA SER A 210 21.04 -1.26 17.61
C SER A 210 20.65 0.00 16.81
N ILE A 211 19.91 0.92 17.46
CA ILE A 211 19.47 2.17 16.83
C ILE A 211 20.66 3.12 16.72
N LYS A 212 21.02 3.49 15.50
CA LYS A 212 22.10 4.42 15.17
C LYS A 212 21.61 5.86 15.05
N THR A 213 22.44 6.79 15.44
CA THR A 213 22.22 8.23 15.27
C THR A 213 22.25 8.63 13.79
N LEU A 214 21.81 9.86 13.49
CA LEU A 214 21.90 10.38 12.13
C LEU A 214 23.37 10.52 11.67
N GLU A 215 24.26 10.90 12.57
CA GLU A 215 25.69 11.06 12.28
C GLU A 215 26.35 9.72 11.95
N GLU A 216 26.09 8.68 12.75
CA GLU A 216 26.57 7.33 12.47
C GLU A 216 26.06 6.82 11.10
N ARG A 217 24.81 7.10 10.75
CA ARG A 217 24.23 6.70 9.46
C ARG A 217 24.85 7.44 8.26
N ARG A 218 25.26 8.71 8.43
CA ARG A 218 25.94 9.47 7.38
C ARG A 218 27.31 8.91 7.00
N MET A 219 27.91 8.13 7.88
CA MET A 219 29.21 7.48 7.65
C MET A 219 29.08 6.10 7.01
N MET A 220 27.85 5.60 6.81
CA MET A 220 27.59 4.29 6.25
C MET A 220 27.60 4.32 4.72
N THR A 221 28.05 3.23 4.13
CA THR A 221 27.88 2.96 2.70
C THR A 221 26.41 2.68 2.36
N ALA A 222 26.07 2.68 1.07
CA ALA A 222 24.73 2.38 0.60
C ALA A 222 24.24 0.98 1.06
N ASP A 223 25.11 -0.02 0.99
CA ASP A 223 24.79 -1.39 1.43
C ASP A 223 24.57 -1.47 2.95
N GLU A 224 25.41 -0.79 3.72
CA GLU A 224 25.26 -0.72 5.18
C GLU A 224 23.95 0.00 5.57
N LEU A 225 23.57 1.08 4.87
CA LEU A 225 22.30 1.76 5.08
C LEU A 225 21.11 0.87 4.73
N ASN A 226 21.16 0.15 3.62
CA ASN A 226 20.12 -0.79 3.22
C ASN A 226 19.95 -1.88 4.31
N ASN A 227 21.05 -2.48 4.78
CA ASN A 227 21.02 -3.49 5.83
C ASN A 227 20.52 -2.92 7.16
N TYR A 228 20.96 -1.73 7.53
CA TYR A 228 20.51 -1.05 8.73
C TYR A 228 18.99 -0.79 8.72
N PHE A 229 18.45 -0.21 7.64
CA PHE A 229 17.02 0.10 7.59
C PHE A 229 16.16 -1.16 7.46
N ASN A 230 16.64 -2.21 6.81
CA ASN A 230 16.00 -3.52 6.84
C ASN A 230 15.93 -4.08 8.27
N GLY A 231 17.02 -3.99 9.04
CA GLY A 231 17.06 -4.35 10.44
C GLY A 231 16.14 -3.47 11.31
N TYR A 232 16.10 -2.16 11.05
CA TYR A 232 15.23 -1.22 11.77
C TYR A 232 13.74 -1.55 11.54
N HIS A 233 13.37 -1.78 10.29
CA HIS A 233 12.02 -2.19 9.93
C HIS A 233 11.63 -3.49 10.65
N HIS A 234 12.54 -4.46 10.66
CA HIS A 234 12.37 -5.72 11.39
C HIS A 234 12.20 -5.50 12.90
N TYR A 235 13.06 -4.67 13.50
CA TYR A 235 12.95 -4.28 14.91
C TYR A 235 11.56 -3.70 15.23
N LEU A 236 11.08 -2.73 14.44
CA LEU A 236 9.77 -2.13 14.63
C LEU A 236 8.62 -3.14 14.55
N LYS A 237 8.75 -4.13 13.68
CA LYS A 237 7.75 -5.19 13.51
C LYS A 237 7.71 -6.16 14.68
N ASN A 238 8.82 -6.36 15.36
CA ASN A 238 8.91 -7.26 16.51
C ASN A 238 8.47 -6.60 17.83
N LEU A 239 8.35 -5.27 17.86
CA LEU A 239 7.83 -4.58 19.04
C LEU A 239 6.40 -5.03 19.36
N THR A 240 6.15 -5.30 20.64
CA THR A 240 4.82 -5.70 21.11
C THR A 240 3.85 -4.53 20.97
N ILE A 241 2.76 -4.72 20.23
CA ILE A 241 1.60 -3.83 20.22
C ILE A 241 0.37 -4.61 20.66
N ASN A 242 -0.60 -3.92 21.22
CA ASN A 242 -1.88 -4.56 21.57
C ASN A 242 -2.71 -4.78 20.29
N GLU A 243 -2.46 -5.90 19.59
CA GLU A 243 -3.17 -6.26 18.35
C GLU A 243 -4.67 -6.45 18.55
N ALA A 244 -5.08 -6.95 19.72
CA ALA A 244 -6.50 -7.10 20.05
C ALA A 244 -7.20 -5.73 20.15
N ALA A 245 -6.57 -4.76 20.80
CA ALA A 245 -7.06 -3.38 20.86
C ALA A 245 -7.12 -2.74 19.47
N LEU A 246 -6.09 -2.93 18.65
CA LEU A 246 -6.06 -2.43 17.28
C LEU A 246 -7.18 -3.03 16.40
N LYS A 247 -7.40 -4.34 16.48
CA LYS A 247 -8.47 -5.03 15.76
C LYS A 247 -9.86 -4.56 16.23
N ALA A 248 -10.03 -4.36 17.53
CA ALA A 248 -11.26 -3.82 18.11
C ALA A 248 -11.47 -2.35 17.67
N GLY A 249 -10.41 -1.54 17.65
CA GLY A 249 -10.40 -0.17 17.17
C GLY A 249 -10.83 -0.06 15.70
N LYS A 250 -10.30 -0.90 14.83
CA LYS A 250 -10.70 -0.98 13.42
C LYS A 250 -12.19 -1.26 13.23
N ARG A 251 -12.76 -2.18 14.03
CA ARG A 251 -14.20 -2.48 13.98
C ARG A 251 -15.05 -1.28 14.44
N LYS A 252 -14.65 -0.63 15.53
CA LYS A 252 -15.32 0.55 16.06
C LYS A 252 -15.19 1.74 15.12
N PHE A 253 -14.01 1.92 14.49
CA PHE A 253 -13.81 2.95 13.46
C PHE A 253 -14.80 2.78 12.32
N LYS A 254 -14.97 1.57 11.82
CA LYS A 254 -15.93 1.27 10.74
C LYS A 254 -17.35 1.72 11.10
N LEU A 255 -17.78 1.49 12.33
CA LEU A 255 -19.10 1.92 12.81
C LEU A 255 -19.19 3.45 12.90
N VAL A 256 -18.20 4.10 13.55
CA VAL A 256 -18.11 5.56 13.65
C VAL A 256 -18.07 6.22 12.26
N TYR A 257 -17.28 5.67 11.35
CA TYR A 257 -17.22 6.17 9.98
C TYR A 257 -18.58 6.11 9.27
N SER A 258 -19.29 4.97 9.39
CA SER A 258 -20.60 4.79 8.75
C SER A 258 -21.64 5.79 9.25
N THR A 259 -21.60 6.17 10.52
CA THR A 259 -22.52 7.17 11.11
C THR A 259 -22.08 8.61 10.80
N ALA A 260 -20.78 8.87 10.73
CA ALA A 260 -20.23 10.21 10.49
C ALA A 260 -20.17 10.60 9.01
N TYR A 261 -20.27 9.63 8.08
CA TYR A 261 -20.08 9.85 6.65
C TYR A 261 -21.02 10.94 6.06
N LEU A 262 -22.33 10.79 6.28
CA LEU A 262 -23.31 11.75 5.76
C LEU A 262 -23.20 13.13 6.42
N PRO A 263 -23.07 13.26 7.74
CA PRO A 263 -22.79 14.56 8.38
C PRO A 263 -21.52 15.23 7.84
N ILE A 264 -20.41 14.52 7.68
CA ILE A 264 -19.17 15.10 7.14
C ILE A 264 -19.39 15.56 5.70
N LYS A 265 -20.04 14.76 4.87
CA LYS A 265 -20.39 15.15 3.50
C LYS A 265 -21.22 16.42 3.47
N ALA A 266 -22.26 16.51 4.29
CA ALA A 266 -23.16 17.67 4.33
C ALA A 266 -22.46 18.94 4.82
N ILE A 267 -21.56 18.83 5.80
CA ILE A 267 -20.86 19.98 6.40
C ILE A 267 -19.73 20.48 5.50
N PHE A 268 -18.94 19.57 4.92
CA PHE A 268 -17.71 19.94 4.23
C PHE A 268 -17.84 19.92 2.71
N ASN A 269 -18.77 19.12 2.16
CA ASN A 269 -18.96 18.91 0.71
C ASN A 269 -17.63 18.88 -0.07
N PRO A 270 -16.66 18.02 0.28
CA PRO A 270 -15.35 18.08 -0.32
C PRO A 270 -15.36 17.58 -1.77
N GLN A 271 -14.71 18.33 -2.64
CA GLN A 271 -14.34 17.88 -3.98
C GLN A 271 -13.09 17.03 -3.87
N ILE A 272 -13.19 15.76 -4.24
CA ILE A 272 -12.09 14.81 -4.15
C ILE A 272 -11.46 14.66 -5.53
N ARG A 273 -10.13 14.85 -5.63
CA ARG A 273 -9.33 14.67 -6.85
C ARG A 273 -8.23 13.64 -6.59
N GLY A 274 -7.83 12.89 -7.62
CA GLY A 274 -6.79 11.87 -7.49
C GLY A 274 -7.21 10.66 -6.63
N LYS A 275 -8.51 10.36 -6.53
CA LYS A 275 -9.02 9.26 -5.72
C LYS A 275 -8.47 7.89 -6.15
N GLU A 276 -8.12 7.76 -7.42
CA GLU A 276 -7.44 6.61 -8.02
C GLU A 276 -6.06 6.33 -7.41
N ASN A 277 -5.43 7.35 -6.83
CA ASN A 277 -4.13 7.23 -6.15
C ASN A 277 -4.23 6.64 -4.75
N ILE A 278 -5.44 6.54 -4.16
CA ILE A 278 -5.64 5.92 -2.85
C ILE A 278 -5.42 4.43 -2.96
N PRO A 279 -4.43 3.84 -2.24
CA PRO A 279 -4.18 2.41 -2.30
C PRO A 279 -5.38 1.60 -1.79
N TYR A 280 -5.62 0.46 -2.41
CA TYR A 280 -6.61 -0.50 -1.92
C TYR A 280 -6.22 -1.10 -0.57
N GLN A 281 -4.91 -1.33 -0.36
CA GLN A 281 -4.35 -1.89 0.86
C GLN A 281 -3.98 -0.79 1.86
N GLU A 282 -4.11 -1.09 3.16
CA GLU A 282 -3.53 -0.30 4.24
C GLU A 282 -1.99 -0.46 4.27
N GLY A 283 -1.30 0.36 5.05
CA GLY A 283 0.15 0.24 5.26
C GLY A 283 0.97 1.36 4.60
N TYR A 284 0.38 2.55 4.50
CA TYR A 284 1.03 3.76 4.00
C TYR A 284 0.85 4.93 4.97
N ILE A 285 1.66 5.96 4.81
CA ILE A 285 1.58 7.21 5.57
C ILE A 285 0.83 8.23 4.73
N VAL A 286 -0.25 8.79 5.24
CA VAL A 286 -0.94 9.95 4.67
C VAL A 286 -0.26 11.20 5.20
N ALA A 287 0.37 11.99 4.33
CA ALA A 287 0.98 13.27 4.70
C ALA A 287 0.14 14.42 4.13
N SER A 288 -0.29 15.35 4.98
CA SER A 288 -1.13 16.48 4.55
C SER A 288 -0.73 17.79 5.22
N ASN A 289 -0.98 18.90 4.55
CA ASN A 289 -0.98 20.22 5.16
C ASN A 289 -2.01 20.30 6.29
N HIS A 290 -1.79 21.19 7.27
CA HIS A 290 -2.61 21.26 8.49
C HIS A 290 -3.20 22.66 8.70
N LEU A 291 -4.40 22.87 8.22
CA LEU A 291 -5.07 24.17 8.27
C LEU A 291 -5.90 24.36 9.54
N THR A 292 -6.72 23.34 9.89
CA THR A 292 -7.68 23.41 10.98
C THR A 292 -7.76 22.12 11.79
N SER A 293 -8.51 22.16 12.90
CA SER A 293 -8.81 20.95 13.68
C SER A 293 -9.78 19.98 12.99
N LYS A 294 -10.25 20.32 11.79
CA LYS A 294 -11.26 19.53 11.06
C LYS A 294 -10.63 18.70 9.93
N ASP A 295 -9.35 18.93 9.63
CA ASP A 295 -8.65 18.34 8.49
C ASP A 295 -8.71 16.81 8.48
N GLN A 296 -8.50 16.17 9.65
CA GLN A 296 -8.57 14.72 9.73
C GLN A 296 -9.96 14.14 9.37
N TYR A 297 -11.03 14.89 9.58
CA TYR A 297 -12.38 14.43 9.22
C TYR A 297 -12.57 14.47 7.69
N MET A 298 -12.06 15.52 7.02
CA MET A 298 -12.07 15.59 5.56
C MET A 298 -11.23 14.50 4.92
N ILE A 299 -10.01 14.27 5.44
CA ILE A 299 -9.15 13.17 4.96
C ILE A 299 -9.83 11.83 5.20
N SER A 300 -10.37 11.58 6.39
CA SER A 300 -11.09 10.34 6.71
C SER A 300 -12.26 10.10 5.74
N TYR A 301 -13.04 11.14 5.46
CA TYR A 301 -14.13 11.06 4.50
C TYR A 301 -13.64 10.68 3.09
N ALA A 302 -12.56 11.32 2.63
CA ALA A 302 -12.01 11.12 1.30
C ALA A 302 -11.33 9.76 1.12
N LEU A 303 -10.63 9.26 2.16
CA LEU A 303 -10.01 7.92 2.21
C LEU A 303 -11.05 6.79 2.25
N GLY A 304 -12.26 7.08 2.69
CA GLY A 304 -13.27 6.06 2.88
C GLY A 304 -13.08 5.29 4.19
N ASN A 305 -13.45 4.02 4.20
CA ASN A 305 -13.43 3.19 5.41
C ASN A 305 -12.04 2.57 5.69
N ILE A 306 -10.98 3.40 5.59
CA ILE A 306 -9.60 3.02 5.93
C ILE A 306 -9.30 3.50 7.35
N HIS A 307 -9.00 2.55 8.25
CA HIS A 307 -8.58 2.88 9.60
C HIS A 307 -7.17 3.45 9.58
N PHE A 308 -6.95 4.50 10.37
CA PHE A 308 -5.64 5.13 10.51
C PHE A 308 -5.33 5.48 11.97
N SER A 309 -4.05 5.58 12.26
CA SER A 309 -3.53 6.14 13.50
C SER A 309 -2.81 7.46 13.24
N GLY A 310 -2.69 8.31 14.26
CA GLY A 310 -1.95 9.56 14.15
C GLY A 310 -1.47 10.06 15.49
N PHE A 311 -0.70 11.13 15.51
CA PHE A 311 -0.28 11.79 16.75
C PHE A 311 -1.38 12.70 17.30
N ALA A 312 -1.62 12.60 18.60
CA ALA A 312 -2.46 13.53 19.34
C ALA A 312 -1.72 14.09 20.55
N ALA A 313 -1.98 15.34 20.90
CA ALA A 313 -1.41 15.91 22.13
C ALA A 313 -2.06 15.23 23.37
N SER A 314 -1.25 14.90 24.37
CA SER A 314 -1.74 14.31 25.63
C SER A 314 -2.77 15.19 26.33
N THR A 315 -2.70 16.50 26.15
CA THR A 315 -3.65 17.49 26.72
C THR A 315 -5.10 17.29 26.28
N ILE A 316 -5.35 16.63 25.13
CA ILE A 316 -6.72 16.37 24.68
C ILE A 316 -7.22 14.96 25.09
N GLU A 317 -6.38 14.14 25.68
CA GLU A 317 -6.63 12.71 25.93
C GLU A 317 -7.92 12.44 26.70
N ASN A 318 -8.22 13.28 27.70
CA ASN A 318 -9.39 13.17 28.56
C ASN A 318 -10.62 13.95 28.05
N THR A 319 -10.49 14.68 26.95
CA THR A 319 -11.63 15.35 26.29
C THR A 319 -12.54 14.34 25.57
N PHE A 320 -13.77 14.76 25.22
CA PHE A 320 -14.66 13.92 24.40
C PHE A 320 -13.97 13.44 23.10
N ARG A 321 -13.23 14.32 22.44
CA ARG A 321 -12.47 13.99 21.24
C ARG A 321 -11.36 12.98 21.50
N GLY A 322 -10.61 13.13 22.58
CA GLY A 322 -9.57 12.18 22.97
C GLY A 322 -10.15 10.81 23.33
N LYS A 323 -11.29 10.77 24.04
CA LYS A 323 -12.02 9.53 24.32
C LYS A 323 -12.48 8.83 23.03
N LEU A 324 -12.95 9.58 22.03
CA LEU A 324 -13.31 9.03 20.73
C LEU A 324 -12.09 8.44 20.02
N PHE A 325 -10.95 9.14 20.03
CA PHE A 325 -9.70 8.63 19.44
C PHE A 325 -9.21 7.36 20.14
N LYS A 326 -9.32 7.28 21.47
CA LYS A 326 -9.03 6.04 22.21
C LYS A 326 -9.99 4.91 21.81
N LEU A 327 -11.28 5.22 21.69
CA LEU A 327 -12.30 4.23 21.34
C LEU A 327 -12.01 3.52 20.01
N ILE A 328 -11.55 4.28 19.02
CA ILE A 328 -11.23 3.76 17.68
C ILE A 328 -9.76 3.38 17.52
N ASP A 329 -8.94 3.46 18.56
CA ASP A 329 -7.50 3.27 18.55
C ASP A 329 -6.79 4.13 17.47
N GLY A 330 -7.31 5.32 17.22
CA GLY A 330 -6.89 6.23 16.15
C GLY A 330 -5.79 7.20 16.53
N SER A 331 -5.20 7.12 17.74
CA SER A 331 -4.17 8.08 18.16
C SER A 331 -3.12 7.50 19.08
N VAL A 332 -1.89 7.92 18.85
CA VAL A 332 -0.77 7.83 19.79
C VAL A 332 -0.65 9.17 20.50
N PHE A 333 -1.01 9.20 21.78
CA PHE A 333 -0.93 10.42 22.58
C PHE A 333 0.52 10.70 23.00
N ILE A 334 0.95 11.93 22.79
CA ILE A 334 2.31 12.40 23.09
C ILE A 334 2.28 13.71 23.89
N ASP A 335 3.16 13.81 24.86
CA ASP A 335 3.50 15.10 25.47
C ASP A 335 4.48 15.83 24.55
N ARG A 336 4.02 16.94 23.99
CA ARG A 336 4.82 17.74 23.05
C ARG A 336 5.97 18.50 23.70
N THR A 337 6.00 18.59 25.01
CA THR A 337 7.07 19.23 25.79
C THR A 337 8.18 18.24 26.14
N SER A 338 7.84 16.95 26.28
CA SER A 338 8.78 15.86 26.59
C SER A 338 9.45 15.30 25.34
N SER A 339 10.78 15.33 25.32
CA SER A 339 11.58 14.67 24.26
C SER A 339 11.41 13.15 24.27
N GLU A 340 11.37 12.55 25.46
CA GLU A 340 11.18 11.12 25.66
C GLU A 340 9.81 10.66 25.15
N SER A 341 8.73 11.35 25.55
CA SER A 341 7.38 11.05 25.07
C SER A 341 7.24 11.16 23.55
N LYS A 342 7.93 12.11 22.91
CA LYS A 342 7.99 12.21 21.45
C LYS A 342 8.68 10.99 20.82
N LYS A 343 9.84 10.59 21.36
CA LYS A 343 10.61 9.44 20.86
C LYS A 343 9.85 8.13 21.02
N GLU A 344 9.26 7.90 22.19
CA GLU A 344 8.41 6.72 22.42
C GLU A 344 7.16 6.72 21.51
N GLY A 345 6.52 7.87 21.36
CA GLY A 345 5.37 8.03 20.47
C GLY A 345 5.71 7.72 19.00
N GLU A 346 6.89 8.21 18.55
CA GLU A 346 7.40 7.91 17.21
C GLU A 346 7.62 6.41 17.02
N ILE A 347 8.27 5.74 17.96
CA ILE A 347 8.51 4.29 17.91
C ILE A 347 7.18 3.53 17.87
N ARG A 348 6.21 3.90 18.73
CA ARG A 348 4.88 3.25 18.76
C ARG A 348 4.11 3.43 17.45
N LEU A 349 4.12 4.64 16.86
CA LEU A 349 3.45 4.86 15.57
C LEU A 349 4.18 4.16 14.43
N SER A 350 5.51 4.23 14.41
CA SER A 350 6.35 3.53 13.42
C SER A 350 6.15 2.01 13.48
N SER A 351 6.04 1.43 14.67
CA SER A 351 5.72 -0.01 14.83
C SER A 351 4.36 -0.36 14.23
N ARG A 352 3.33 0.47 14.43
CA ARG A 352 2.02 0.27 13.81
C ARG A 352 2.10 0.32 12.28
N ILE A 353 2.81 1.30 11.73
CA ILE A 353 3.02 1.45 10.29
C ILE A 353 3.79 0.25 9.73
N ALA A 354 4.89 -0.14 10.37
CA ALA A 354 5.67 -1.30 9.98
C ALA A 354 4.86 -2.61 9.98
N LYS A 355 3.84 -2.71 10.82
CA LYS A 355 2.87 -3.84 10.85
C LYS A 355 1.70 -3.66 9.87
N GLY A 356 1.81 -2.77 8.90
CA GLY A 356 0.85 -2.59 7.82
C GLY A 356 -0.39 -1.77 8.19
N ASN A 357 -0.31 -0.89 9.21
CA ASN A 357 -1.39 0.04 9.50
C ASN A 357 -1.13 1.39 8.85
N THR A 358 -2.20 2.06 8.41
CA THR A 358 -2.11 3.41 7.85
C THR A 358 -1.98 4.45 8.95
N ALA A 359 -1.17 5.47 8.71
CA ALA A 359 -1.06 6.64 9.59
C ALA A 359 -1.42 7.93 8.88
N ILE A 360 -2.02 8.90 9.59
CA ILE A 360 -2.14 10.28 9.12
C ILE A 360 -1.17 11.14 9.92
N ILE A 361 -0.32 11.84 9.21
CA ILE A 361 0.68 12.75 9.77
C ILE A 361 0.54 14.12 9.10
N PHE A 362 0.60 15.16 9.91
CA PHE A 362 0.68 16.53 9.45
C PHE A 362 2.12 17.02 9.64
N PRO A 363 2.94 17.07 8.57
CA PRO A 363 4.39 17.34 8.68
C PRO A 363 4.71 18.70 9.28
N GLU A 364 3.83 19.68 9.16
CA GLU A 364 3.96 21.00 9.79
C GLU A 364 4.05 20.92 11.35
N GLY A 365 3.50 19.86 11.93
CA GLY A 365 3.51 19.62 13.39
C GLY A 365 2.59 20.54 14.19
N THR A 366 2.03 21.58 13.57
CA THR A 366 1.05 22.50 14.16
C THR A 366 0.04 22.96 13.10
N ARG A 367 -1.07 23.52 13.54
CA ARG A 367 -2.08 24.06 12.63
C ARG A 367 -1.71 25.48 12.18
N LYS A 368 -1.79 25.76 10.90
CA LYS A 368 -1.53 27.06 10.31
C LYS A 368 -2.31 28.19 10.99
N ASN A 369 -3.57 27.97 11.34
CA ASN A 369 -4.39 28.99 11.99
C ASN A 369 -4.03 29.27 13.47
N LYS A 370 -3.19 28.45 14.09
CA LYS A 370 -2.68 28.65 15.46
C LYS A 370 -1.33 29.35 15.49
N ASP A 371 -0.63 29.40 14.37
CA ASP A 371 0.65 30.09 14.25
C ASP A 371 0.39 31.55 13.82
N PRO A 372 0.72 32.56 14.65
CA PRO A 372 0.51 33.97 14.30
C PRO A 372 1.26 34.39 13.03
N GLU A 373 2.49 33.91 12.84
CA GLU A 373 3.29 34.16 11.63
C GLU A 373 2.85 33.25 10.46
N GLY A 374 2.40 32.05 10.76
CA GLY A 374 1.98 31.04 9.77
C GLY A 374 0.72 31.44 9.01
N ARG A 375 -0.13 32.31 9.58
CA ARG A 375 -1.34 32.81 8.89
C ARG A 375 -1.01 33.57 7.61
N ALA A 376 0.13 34.25 7.57
CA ALA A 376 0.59 35.00 6.40
C ALA A 376 1.32 34.12 5.38
N LYS A 377 1.78 32.92 5.76
CA LYS A 377 2.48 31.99 4.88
C LYS A 377 1.50 31.15 4.08
N GLU A 378 1.85 30.79 2.87
CA GLU A 378 1.06 29.86 2.05
C GLU A 378 0.97 28.48 2.70
N GLN A 379 2.10 27.97 3.23
CA GLN A 379 2.24 26.72 3.95
C GLN A 379 3.30 26.85 5.05
N LEU A 380 3.16 26.12 6.16
CA LEU A 380 4.21 26.02 7.16
C LEU A 380 5.27 25.01 6.70
N PRO A 381 6.56 25.23 7.04
CA PRO A 381 7.64 24.31 6.64
C PRO A 381 7.43 22.93 7.27
N PHE A 382 7.76 21.90 6.51
CA PHE A 382 7.64 20.53 6.94
C PHE A 382 8.81 20.10 7.82
N LYS A 383 8.50 19.36 8.88
CA LYS A 383 9.48 18.71 9.75
C LYS A 383 9.86 17.36 9.18
N LEU A 384 11.11 16.95 9.35
CA LEU A 384 11.67 15.71 8.80
C LEU A 384 11.01 14.41 9.30
N GLY A 385 10.18 14.47 10.35
CA GLY A 385 9.61 13.30 11.02
C GLY A 385 8.83 12.36 10.11
N THR A 386 8.07 12.89 9.15
CA THR A 386 7.26 12.09 8.23
C THR A 386 8.13 11.27 7.27
N VAL A 387 9.12 11.93 6.65
CA VAL A 387 10.06 11.29 5.72
C VAL A 387 10.98 10.30 6.46
N SER A 388 11.49 10.70 7.63
CA SER A 388 12.27 9.80 8.49
C SER A 388 11.48 8.55 8.90
N MET A 389 10.20 8.69 9.20
CA MET A 389 9.33 7.56 9.54
C MET A 389 9.08 6.65 8.34
N ALA A 390 8.90 7.21 7.15
CA ALA A 390 8.78 6.44 5.90
C ALA A 390 10.06 5.62 5.64
N GLN A 391 11.23 6.23 5.79
CA GLN A 391 12.53 5.56 5.64
C GLN A 391 12.70 4.39 6.62
N LYS A 392 12.38 4.61 7.91
CA LYS A 392 12.49 3.59 8.97
C LYS A 392 11.50 2.42 8.80
N THR A 393 10.31 2.71 8.32
CA THR A 393 9.23 1.71 8.19
C THR A 393 9.15 1.10 6.81
N GLY A 394 9.83 1.66 5.82
CA GLY A 394 9.69 1.30 4.42
C GLY A 394 8.29 1.58 3.84
N ALA A 395 7.41 2.24 4.59
CA ALA A 395 6.07 2.55 4.13
C ALA A 395 6.09 3.73 3.14
N PRO A 396 5.36 3.66 2.02
CA PRO A 396 5.22 4.79 1.13
C PRO A 396 4.38 5.90 1.78
N ILE A 397 4.57 7.12 1.31
CA ILE A 397 3.75 8.28 1.69
C ILE A 397 2.71 8.50 0.60
N LEU A 398 1.46 8.73 0.99
CA LEU A 398 0.40 9.26 0.13
C LEU A 398 0.28 10.76 0.41
N PRO A 399 0.79 11.63 -0.48
CA PRO A 399 0.68 13.07 -0.30
C PRO A 399 -0.77 13.52 -0.49
N VAL A 400 -1.24 14.37 0.41
CA VAL A 400 -2.61 14.90 0.40
C VAL A 400 -2.59 16.40 0.61
N SER A 401 -3.33 17.12 -0.22
CA SER A 401 -3.58 18.54 0.00
C SER A 401 -5.03 18.78 0.39
N ILE A 402 -5.22 19.64 1.40
CA ILE A 402 -6.53 20.16 1.80
C ILE A 402 -6.59 21.64 1.51
N TYR A 403 -7.72 22.09 0.97
CA TYR A 403 -8.02 23.49 0.79
C TYR A 403 -9.49 23.78 1.14
N TYR A 404 -9.73 24.82 1.94
CA TYR A 404 -11.06 25.32 2.27
C TYR A 404 -11.36 26.54 1.38
N GLY A 405 -12.05 26.28 0.27
CA GLY A 405 -12.42 27.32 -0.69
C GLY A 405 -13.67 28.12 -0.28
N LYS A 406 -14.03 29.09 -1.10
CA LYS A 406 -15.21 29.92 -0.84
C LYS A 406 -16.53 29.20 -1.06
N LYS A 407 -16.56 28.28 -2.02
CA LYS A 407 -17.76 27.51 -2.39
C LYS A 407 -17.56 26.03 -2.09
N ASN A 408 -16.42 25.49 -2.46
CA ASN A 408 -16.09 24.09 -2.31
C ASN A 408 -14.85 23.91 -1.42
N ASN A 409 -14.81 22.80 -0.70
CA ASN A 409 -13.59 22.34 -0.07
C ASN A 409 -12.95 21.27 -0.96
N TYR A 410 -11.62 21.21 -0.98
CA TYR A 410 -10.89 20.29 -1.85
C TYR A 410 -10.02 19.35 -1.03
N VAL A 411 -9.99 18.09 -1.45
CA VAL A 411 -9.03 17.09 -0.98
C VAL A 411 -8.40 16.46 -2.21
N LYS A 412 -7.10 16.68 -2.43
CA LYS A 412 -6.36 16.13 -3.57
C LYS A 412 -5.37 15.07 -3.08
N PHE A 413 -5.25 13.98 -3.83
CA PHE A 413 -4.29 12.90 -3.60
C PHE A 413 -3.30 12.86 -4.76
N SER A 414 -2.00 12.82 -4.44
CA SER A 414 -0.95 12.55 -5.42
C SER A 414 -0.64 11.07 -5.51
N GLU A 415 0.25 10.70 -6.41
CA GLU A 415 0.85 9.36 -6.46
C GLU A 415 1.65 9.07 -5.20
N LEU A 416 1.91 7.78 -4.95
CA LEU A 416 2.70 7.35 -3.80
C LEU A 416 4.14 7.86 -3.90
N PHE A 417 4.58 8.50 -2.83
CA PHE A 417 5.94 9.01 -2.66
C PHE A 417 6.78 8.03 -1.84
N PHE A 418 7.91 7.62 -2.36
CA PHE A 418 8.79 6.63 -1.74
C PHE A 418 10.04 7.29 -1.16
N VAL A 419 10.48 6.77 -0.02
CA VAL A 419 11.72 7.15 0.66
C VAL A 419 12.56 5.90 0.86
N TYR A 420 13.72 5.88 0.24
CA TYR A 420 14.63 4.73 0.28
C TYR A 420 15.67 4.89 1.39
N PRO A 421 16.33 3.80 1.81
CA PRO A 421 17.39 3.83 2.80
C PRO A 421 18.53 4.81 2.51
N THR A 422 18.88 4.96 1.23
CA THR A 422 19.99 5.80 0.76
C THR A 422 19.61 7.25 0.44
N ASP A 423 18.32 7.59 0.50
CA ASP A 423 17.84 8.94 0.21
C ASP A 423 18.26 9.95 1.28
N ASP A 424 18.61 11.16 0.88
CA ASP A 424 18.73 12.28 1.80
C ASP A 424 17.33 12.73 2.26
N ILE A 425 17.11 12.66 3.57
CA ILE A 425 15.82 12.97 4.18
C ILE A 425 15.45 14.46 4.10
N VAL A 426 16.43 15.36 3.93
CA VAL A 426 16.18 16.81 3.80
C VAL A 426 15.67 17.10 2.39
N GLU A 427 16.31 16.53 1.37
CA GLU A 427 15.88 16.65 -0.02
C GLU A 427 14.50 16.03 -0.21
N LYS A 428 14.29 14.80 0.29
CA LYS A 428 12.99 14.12 0.21
C LYS A 428 11.87 14.86 0.95
N ASN A 429 12.20 15.53 2.05
CA ASN A 429 11.22 16.36 2.76
C ASN A 429 10.84 17.61 1.95
N ALA A 430 11.79 18.25 1.28
CA ALA A 430 11.53 19.39 0.40
C ALA A 430 10.71 18.97 -0.83
N GLU A 431 10.98 17.80 -1.43
CA GLU A 431 10.17 17.26 -2.52
C GLU A 431 8.71 17.03 -2.08
N LEU A 432 8.50 16.38 -0.93
CA LEU A 432 7.16 16.13 -0.37
C LEU A 432 6.40 17.44 -0.08
N GLU A 433 7.09 18.41 0.50
CA GLU A 433 6.55 19.74 0.77
C GLU A 433 6.10 20.43 -0.52
N ASN A 434 6.92 20.41 -1.56
CA ASN A 434 6.60 21.01 -2.86
C ASN A 434 5.42 20.31 -3.56
N ILE A 435 5.31 18.99 -3.48
CA ILE A 435 4.17 18.22 -4.03
C ILE A 435 2.87 18.72 -3.38
N ILE A 436 2.82 18.78 -2.04
CA ILE A 436 1.60 19.18 -1.32
C ILE A 436 1.25 20.66 -1.56
N LEU A 437 2.27 21.52 -1.60
CA LEU A 437 2.09 22.94 -1.91
C LEU A 437 1.54 23.16 -3.32
N THR A 438 2.07 22.44 -4.31
CA THR A 438 1.60 22.50 -5.70
C THR A 438 0.13 22.10 -5.81
N MET A 439 -0.26 20.97 -5.20
CA MET A 439 -1.66 20.55 -5.15
C MET A 439 -2.58 21.58 -4.45
N THR A 440 -2.05 22.28 -3.44
CA THR A 440 -2.79 23.33 -2.74
C THR A 440 -3.03 24.52 -3.67
N ARG A 441 -2.01 24.95 -4.41
CA ARG A 441 -2.10 26.03 -5.40
C ARG A 441 -3.09 25.72 -6.52
N GLU A 442 -3.08 24.48 -7.01
CA GLU A 442 -4.05 24.00 -7.98
C GLU A 442 -5.49 24.09 -7.45
N SER A 443 -5.72 23.71 -6.18
CA SER A 443 -7.04 23.83 -5.55
C SER A 443 -7.50 25.29 -5.42
N VAL A 444 -6.59 26.21 -5.13
CA VAL A 444 -6.85 27.65 -5.11
C VAL A 444 -7.24 28.13 -6.50
N ALA A 445 -6.54 27.69 -7.53
CA ALA A 445 -6.83 28.07 -8.92
C ALA A 445 -8.21 27.53 -9.36
N GLU A 446 -8.51 26.24 -9.06
CA GLU A 446 -9.83 25.64 -9.36
C GLU A 446 -10.97 26.42 -8.68
N ASP A 447 -10.86 26.74 -7.37
CA ASP A 447 -11.88 27.51 -6.65
C ASP A 447 -12.06 28.91 -7.23
N SER A 448 -10.97 29.52 -7.71
CA SER A 448 -10.99 30.86 -8.34
C SER A 448 -11.65 30.84 -9.71
N MET A 449 -11.45 29.80 -10.51
CA MET A 449 -12.09 29.62 -11.82
C MET A 449 -13.59 29.32 -11.68
N GLU A 450 -13.97 28.49 -10.69
CA GLU A 450 -15.38 28.20 -10.41
C GLU A 450 -16.13 29.37 -9.77
N ASN A 451 -15.41 30.36 -9.21
CA ASN A 451 -15.94 31.53 -8.56
C ASN A 451 -15.27 32.85 -9.07
N PRO A 452 -15.39 33.19 -10.36
CA PRO A 452 -14.84 34.46 -10.84
C PRO A 452 -15.43 35.60 -10.03
N ALA A 453 -14.57 36.42 -9.45
CA ALA A 453 -14.98 37.59 -8.70
C ALA A 453 -15.96 38.42 -9.57
N LYS A 454 -17.19 38.61 -9.13
CA LYS A 454 -18.10 39.57 -9.77
C LYS A 454 -17.40 40.92 -9.67
N THR A 455 -16.77 41.36 -10.74
CA THR A 455 -16.25 42.72 -10.90
C THR A 455 -17.47 43.61 -10.86
N LYS A 456 -17.75 44.24 -9.71
CA LYS A 456 -18.69 45.33 -9.63
C LYS A 456 -18.09 46.47 -10.45
N THR A 457 -18.38 46.51 -11.73
CA THR A 457 -18.25 47.71 -12.51
C THR A 457 -19.20 48.73 -11.88
N LYS A 458 -18.67 49.61 -11.03
CA LYS A 458 -19.40 50.87 -10.70
C LYS A 458 -19.60 51.60 -12.01
N LYS A 459 -20.81 51.47 -12.60
CA LYS A 459 -21.28 52.44 -13.57
C LYS A 459 -21.37 53.76 -12.81
N TRP A 460 -20.44 54.66 -13.05
CA TRP A 460 -20.62 56.08 -12.77
C TRP A 460 -21.64 56.54 -13.80
N GLY A 461 -22.91 56.65 -13.39
CA GLY A 461 -23.93 57.35 -14.13
C GLY A 461 -23.68 58.85 -14.07
N LYS A 462 -23.89 59.48 -15.19
CA LYS A 462 -23.88 60.90 -15.41
C LYS A 462 -24.83 61.60 -14.45
#